data_a88c3d09726d76a213decf116cf57539
#
_entry.id   a88c3d09726d76a213decf116cf57539
#
_cell.length_a   1.000
_cell.length_b   1.000
_cell.length_c   1.000
_cell.angle_alpha   90.00
_cell.angle_beta   90.00
_cell.angle_gamma   90.00
#
_symmetry.space_group_name_H-M   'P 1'
#
loop_
_entity.id
_entity.type
_entity.pdbx_description
1 polymer ?
#
loop_
_entity_poly.entity_id
_entity_poly.type
_entity_poly.pdbx_seq_one_letter_code
_entity_poly.pdbx_strand_id
1 'polypeptide(L)'
;MQRGGAPLSAGAMAPRPLPEWAPHEAVWIGFPSDPNLWLGDLDEAEREVAAFAEAVHAGGAGEKVRLVAANDGAGAKARKLAPFAEVVVEPFGDIWLRDTGPIVLGSGEGRLAQGFGFNGWGGKYELEGDQDIGERLAAAAKLPFSKSDWVLEGGAIDGDGSGTIVTTEQCLLNPNRNTLTREQVEARLLEDLGFERVVWLGAGLLNDHTDGHVDNLARFVAPGRVAIPAPTSDDPNAAVYRDAAQRLREARLDIVTLPSPGRVLGEDGDVIPASYMNFYIGNAAVVVPQYGVPNDGAAVDVVEALFPGRVAIGLRADHILTGGGSFHCISQQVPA
;
A
#
# COMPACT_ATOMS: atom_id res chain seq x y z
N MET A 1 6.35 -33.44 13.83
CA MET A 1 7.38 -33.87 12.85
C MET A 1 7.98 -32.60 12.27
N GLN A 2 9.17 -32.23 12.73
CA GLN A 2 9.93 -31.09 12.21
C GLN A 2 10.32 -31.39 10.76
N ARG A 3 9.87 -30.57 9.81
CA ARG A 3 10.42 -30.56 8.47
C ARG A 3 11.59 -29.59 8.45
N GLY A 4 12.80 -30.13 8.36
CA GLY A 4 14.02 -29.36 8.21
C GLY A 4 14.02 -28.62 6.87
N GLY A 5 13.97 -27.29 6.89
CA GLY A 5 14.34 -26.46 5.77
C GLY A 5 15.83 -26.63 5.48
N ALA A 6 16.18 -26.87 4.22
CA ALA A 6 17.57 -26.90 3.82
C ALA A 6 18.19 -25.52 4.06
N PRO A 7 19.43 -25.41 4.59
CA PRO A 7 20.09 -24.13 4.74
C PRO A 7 20.36 -23.54 3.35
N LEU A 8 19.97 -22.26 3.18
CA LEU A 8 20.33 -21.47 2.00
C LEU A 8 21.87 -21.46 1.87
N SER A 9 22.37 -21.69 0.68
CA SER A 9 23.81 -21.67 0.39
C SER A 9 24.39 -20.30 0.76
N ALA A 10 25.47 -20.31 1.54
CA ALA A 10 26.20 -19.10 1.89
C ALA A 10 26.61 -18.33 0.64
N GLY A 11 25.98 -17.17 0.38
CA GLY A 11 26.31 -16.27 -0.74
C GLY A 11 25.13 -15.74 -1.54
N ALA A 12 23.93 -16.31 -1.45
CA ALA A 12 22.73 -15.69 -2.06
C ALA A 12 22.12 -14.71 -1.05
N MET A 13 22.04 -13.42 -1.42
CA MET A 13 21.26 -12.46 -0.65
C MET A 13 19.82 -12.97 -0.53
N ALA A 14 19.21 -12.80 0.66
CA ALA A 14 17.79 -13.13 0.83
C ALA A 14 16.96 -12.38 -0.22
N PRO A 15 15.95 -13.03 -0.83
CA PRO A 15 15.08 -12.35 -1.77
C PRO A 15 14.40 -11.18 -1.05
N ARG A 16 14.35 -10.02 -1.72
CA ARG A 16 13.72 -8.81 -1.19
C ARG A 16 12.57 -8.37 -2.08
N PRO A 17 11.63 -7.54 -1.57
CA PRO A 17 10.63 -6.91 -2.41
C PRO A 17 11.30 -6.07 -3.50
N LEU A 18 10.78 -6.16 -4.72
CA LEU A 18 11.15 -5.20 -5.76
C LEU A 18 10.48 -3.85 -5.49
N PRO A 19 11.07 -2.73 -5.99
CA PRO A 19 10.41 -1.44 -5.90
C PRO A 19 9.10 -1.47 -6.71
N GLU A 20 8.10 -0.70 -6.29
CA GLU A 20 6.78 -0.73 -6.93
C GLU A 20 6.80 -0.34 -8.42
N TRP A 21 7.80 0.42 -8.87
CA TRP A 21 7.96 0.73 -10.31
C TRP A 21 8.59 -0.40 -11.13
N ALA A 22 8.97 -1.54 -10.52
CA ALA A 22 9.41 -2.71 -11.27
C ALA A 22 8.23 -3.34 -12.05
N PRO A 23 8.49 -4.15 -13.10
CA PRO A 23 7.42 -4.80 -13.82
C PRO A 23 6.58 -5.73 -12.95
N HIS A 24 5.26 -5.65 -13.08
CA HIS A 24 4.29 -6.50 -12.40
C HIS A 24 3.72 -7.55 -13.35
N GLU A 25 3.59 -8.79 -12.89
CA GLU A 25 2.77 -9.81 -13.55
C GLU A 25 1.29 -9.54 -13.32
N ALA A 26 0.94 -9.18 -12.09
CA ALA A 26 -0.44 -8.95 -11.68
C ALA A 26 -0.52 -7.98 -10.48
N VAL A 27 -1.72 -7.53 -10.18
CA VAL A 27 -2.06 -6.83 -8.94
C VAL A 27 -3.31 -7.46 -8.34
N TRP A 28 -3.33 -7.68 -7.02
CA TRP A 28 -4.55 -7.91 -6.26
C TRP A 28 -5.12 -6.56 -5.85
N ILE A 29 -6.42 -6.38 -6.04
CA ILE A 29 -7.17 -5.19 -5.63
C ILE A 29 -8.37 -5.67 -4.83
N GLY A 30 -8.50 -5.22 -3.58
CA GLY A 30 -9.66 -5.50 -2.75
C GLY A 30 -10.92 -4.86 -3.33
N PHE A 31 -12.01 -5.64 -3.40
CA PHE A 31 -13.29 -5.15 -3.90
C PHE A 31 -14.29 -5.03 -2.75
N PRO A 32 -14.88 -3.83 -2.51
CA PRO A 32 -15.83 -3.60 -1.40
C PRO A 32 -16.95 -4.62 -1.40
N SER A 33 -17.24 -5.21 -0.25
CA SER A 33 -18.11 -6.40 -0.19
C SER A 33 -19.14 -6.40 0.94
N ASP A 34 -18.88 -5.65 2.03
CA ASP A 34 -19.76 -5.63 3.21
C ASP A 34 -20.45 -4.27 3.35
N PRO A 35 -21.80 -4.21 3.18
CA PRO A 35 -22.55 -2.97 3.31
C PRO A 35 -22.51 -2.35 4.73
N ASN A 36 -22.16 -3.13 5.76
CA ASN A 36 -22.07 -2.62 7.13
C ASN A 36 -20.76 -1.85 7.35
N LEU A 37 -19.71 -2.12 6.60
CA LEU A 37 -18.45 -1.37 6.65
C LEU A 37 -18.53 -0.07 5.83
N TRP A 38 -19.34 -0.05 4.77
CA TRP A 38 -19.38 1.04 3.80
C TRP A 38 -20.62 1.94 3.91
N LEU A 39 -21.48 1.77 4.90
CA LEU A 39 -22.59 2.61 5.39
C LEU A 39 -23.31 3.54 4.37
N GLY A 40 -23.53 3.11 3.15
CA GLY A 40 -24.16 3.91 2.09
C GLY A 40 -23.23 4.26 0.93
N ASP A 41 -21.93 4.15 1.12
CA ASP A 41 -20.91 4.40 0.09
C ASP A 41 -20.56 3.17 -0.75
N LEU A 42 -21.09 1.98 -0.42
CA LEU A 42 -20.67 0.72 -1.04
C LEU A 42 -20.71 0.75 -2.57
N ASP A 43 -21.84 1.17 -3.16
CA ASP A 43 -22.00 1.18 -4.62
C ASP A 43 -21.04 2.17 -5.31
N GLU A 44 -20.73 3.30 -4.67
CA GLU A 44 -19.79 4.30 -5.22
C GLU A 44 -18.34 3.84 -5.02
N ALA A 45 -18.00 3.28 -3.85
CA ALA A 45 -16.67 2.69 -3.61
C ALA A 45 -16.39 1.53 -4.60
N GLU A 46 -17.37 0.66 -4.88
CA GLU A 46 -17.27 -0.37 -5.92
C GLU A 46 -16.96 0.22 -7.30
N ARG A 47 -17.58 1.38 -7.66
CA ARG A 47 -17.29 2.07 -8.93
C ARG A 47 -15.91 2.71 -8.95
N GLU A 48 -15.47 3.34 -7.86
CA GLU A 48 -14.13 3.91 -7.75
C GLU A 48 -13.05 2.81 -7.87
N VAL A 49 -13.25 1.66 -7.20
CA VAL A 49 -12.35 0.50 -7.32
C VAL A 49 -12.36 -0.07 -8.74
N ALA A 50 -13.50 -0.16 -9.40
CA ALA A 50 -13.57 -0.61 -10.80
C ALA A 50 -12.86 0.36 -11.76
N ALA A 51 -12.99 1.67 -11.56
CA ALA A 51 -12.27 2.68 -12.34
C ALA A 51 -10.75 2.61 -12.12
N PHE A 52 -10.32 2.39 -10.87
CA PHE A 52 -8.91 2.13 -10.54
C PHE A 52 -8.41 0.87 -11.26
N ALA A 53 -9.15 -0.22 -11.19
CA ALA A 53 -8.82 -1.48 -11.87
C ALA A 53 -8.67 -1.31 -13.39
N GLU A 54 -9.55 -0.50 -14.03
CA GLU A 54 -9.49 -0.19 -15.46
C GLU A 54 -8.25 0.61 -15.82
N ALA A 55 -7.92 1.63 -15.01
CA ALA A 55 -6.72 2.45 -15.20
C ALA A 55 -5.44 1.61 -15.09
N VAL A 56 -5.37 0.69 -14.14
CA VAL A 56 -4.22 -0.24 -13.97
C VAL A 56 -4.15 -1.23 -15.12
N HIS A 57 -5.28 -1.79 -15.56
CA HIS A 57 -5.34 -2.70 -16.72
C HIS A 57 -4.94 -2.02 -18.03
N ALA A 58 -5.23 -0.73 -18.17
CA ALA A 58 -4.83 0.09 -19.31
C ALA A 58 -5.15 -0.55 -20.68
N GLY A 59 -6.32 -1.15 -20.84
CA GLY A 59 -6.72 -1.84 -22.08
C GLY A 59 -5.84 -3.05 -22.45
N GLY A 60 -5.17 -3.64 -21.49
CA GLY A 60 -4.25 -4.78 -21.66
C GLY A 60 -2.77 -4.38 -21.80
N ALA A 61 -2.45 -3.09 -21.76
CA ALA A 61 -1.06 -2.60 -21.74
C ALA A 61 -0.44 -2.61 -20.32
N GLY A 62 -1.29 -2.65 -19.28
CA GLY A 62 -0.88 -2.77 -17.88
C GLY A 62 -0.68 -4.19 -17.43
N GLU A 63 -0.70 -4.41 -16.11
CA GLU A 63 -0.66 -5.73 -15.50
C GLU A 63 -2.04 -6.41 -15.46
N LYS A 64 -2.03 -7.71 -15.19
CA LYS A 64 -3.27 -8.44 -14.91
C LYS A 64 -3.89 -7.94 -13.62
N VAL A 65 -5.16 -7.58 -13.68
CA VAL A 65 -5.93 -7.18 -12.50
C VAL A 65 -6.67 -8.39 -11.93
N ARG A 66 -6.50 -8.63 -10.63
CA ARG A 66 -7.23 -9.62 -9.84
C ARG A 66 -8.06 -8.89 -8.78
N LEU A 67 -9.35 -8.76 -9.03
CA LEU A 67 -10.29 -8.24 -8.02
C LEU A 67 -10.60 -9.32 -7.00
N VAL A 68 -10.39 -9.02 -5.72
CA VAL A 68 -10.65 -9.94 -4.61
C VAL A 68 -11.94 -9.51 -3.92
N ALA A 69 -12.96 -10.35 -3.98
CA ALA A 69 -14.28 -10.11 -3.41
C ALA A 69 -14.52 -11.08 -2.24
N ALA A 70 -15.10 -10.60 -1.13
CA ALA A 70 -15.30 -11.41 0.06
C ALA A 70 -16.41 -12.47 -0.07
N ASN A 71 -17.31 -12.33 -1.06
CA ASN A 71 -18.44 -13.23 -1.26
C ASN A 71 -18.90 -13.26 -2.73
N ASP A 72 -19.76 -14.23 -3.06
CA ASP A 72 -20.26 -14.42 -4.43
C ASP A 72 -21.06 -13.21 -4.97
N GLY A 73 -21.77 -12.49 -4.10
CA GLY A 73 -22.57 -11.32 -4.49
C GLY A 73 -21.68 -10.18 -4.95
N ALA A 74 -20.65 -9.84 -4.17
CA ALA A 74 -19.64 -8.86 -4.52
C ALA A 74 -18.84 -9.33 -5.76
N GLY A 75 -18.48 -10.61 -5.83
CA GLY A 75 -17.82 -11.20 -7.00
C GLY A 75 -18.64 -11.06 -8.28
N ALA A 76 -19.97 -11.22 -8.23
CA ALA A 76 -20.84 -10.99 -9.38
C ALA A 76 -20.87 -9.52 -9.81
N LYS A 77 -20.90 -8.57 -8.85
CA LYS A 77 -20.80 -7.14 -9.14
C LYS A 77 -19.42 -6.77 -9.73
N ALA A 78 -18.33 -7.29 -9.17
CA ALA A 78 -16.98 -7.08 -9.69
C ALA A 78 -16.85 -7.51 -11.15
N ARG A 79 -17.34 -8.71 -11.51
CA ARG A 79 -17.36 -9.20 -12.91
C ARG A 79 -18.18 -8.32 -13.85
N LYS A 80 -19.24 -7.70 -13.34
CA LYS A 80 -20.07 -6.78 -14.12
C LYS A 80 -19.39 -5.44 -14.36
N LEU A 81 -18.76 -4.88 -13.32
CA LEU A 81 -18.12 -3.55 -13.39
C LEU A 81 -16.76 -3.61 -14.09
N ALA A 82 -15.99 -4.68 -13.92
CA ALA A 82 -14.66 -4.87 -14.49
C ALA A 82 -14.54 -6.22 -15.22
N PRO A 83 -15.21 -6.40 -16.39
CA PRO A 83 -15.23 -7.68 -17.10
C PRO A 83 -13.87 -8.13 -17.66
N PHE A 84 -12.87 -7.26 -17.68
CA PHE A 84 -11.48 -7.54 -18.06
C PHE A 84 -10.67 -8.15 -16.93
N ALA A 85 -11.12 -8.02 -15.66
CA ALA A 85 -10.39 -8.48 -14.48
C ALA A 85 -10.69 -9.97 -14.18
N GLU A 86 -9.68 -10.66 -13.67
CA GLU A 86 -9.88 -11.93 -12.97
C GLU A 86 -10.53 -11.66 -11.61
N VAL A 87 -11.63 -12.31 -11.29
CA VAL A 87 -12.30 -12.15 -9.99
C VAL A 87 -12.08 -13.37 -9.13
N VAL A 88 -11.37 -13.16 -8.04
CA VAL A 88 -11.10 -14.15 -6.98
C VAL A 88 -12.12 -13.93 -5.87
N VAL A 89 -12.83 -14.98 -5.47
CA VAL A 89 -13.75 -14.93 -4.33
C VAL A 89 -13.11 -15.65 -3.16
N GLU A 90 -12.72 -14.87 -2.16
CA GLU A 90 -12.07 -15.36 -0.94
C GLU A 90 -12.63 -14.59 0.25
N PRO A 91 -13.10 -15.26 1.32
CA PRO A 91 -13.60 -14.55 2.50
C PRO A 91 -12.49 -13.70 3.13
N PHE A 92 -12.74 -12.42 3.34
CA PHE A 92 -11.89 -11.48 4.08
C PHE A 92 -12.76 -10.40 4.70
N GLY A 93 -12.19 -9.62 5.64
CA GLY A 93 -12.93 -8.59 6.36
C GLY A 93 -13.13 -7.34 5.52
N ASP A 94 -12.05 -6.68 5.09
CA ASP A 94 -12.13 -5.46 4.30
C ASP A 94 -11.00 -5.38 3.25
N ILE A 95 -11.13 -4.42 2.35
CA ILE A 95 -10.39 -4.33 1.06
C ILE A 95 -8.91 -4.00 1.16
N TRP A 96 -8.36 -3.79 2.33
CA TRP A 96 -7.02 -3.24 2.57
C TRP A 96 -5.90 -4.27 2.33
N LEU A 97 -5.82 -4.78 1.09
CA LEU A 97 -4.89 -5.85 0.72
C LEU A 97 -3.41 -5.44 0.74
N ARG A 98 -3.10 -4.15 0.79
CA ARG A 98 -1.72 -3.69 1.06
C ARG A 98 -1.24 -4.18 2.42
N ASP A 99 -2.14 -4.24 3.41
CA ASP A 99 -1.81 -4.54 4.79
C ASP A 99 -2.06 -6.00 5.15
N THR A 100 -3.12 -6.60 4.59
CA THR A 100 -3.52 -7.98 4.86
C THR A 100 -2.97 -8.99 3.85
N GLY A 101 -2.61 -8.52 2.64
CA GLY A 101 -2.02 -9.33 1.59
C GLY A 101 -0.54 -9.66 1.82
N PRO A 102 0.01 -10.65 1.10
CA PRO A 102 1.41 -11.01 1.26
C PRO A 102 2.33 -10.05 0.50
N ILE A 103 3.48 -9.73 1.06
CA ILE A 103 4.55 -9.03 0.34
C ILE A 103 5.29 -10.05 -0.53
N VAL A 104 5.32 -9.85 -1.85
CA VAL A 104 5.99 -10.78 -2.76
C VAL A 104 7.45 -10.38 -2.94
N LEU A 105 8.34 -11.29 -2.57
CA LEU A 105 9.79 -11.14 -2.66
C LEU A 105 10.32 -11.73 -3.97
N GLY A 106 11.35 -11.11 -4.54
CA GLY A 106 12.01 -11.59 -5.75
C GLY A 106 11.18 -11.43 -7.02
N SER A 107 11.57 -12.13 -8.07
CA SER A 107 10.93 -12.10 -9.40
C SER A 107 10.99 -13.48 -10.09
N GLY A 108 10.21 -13.65 -11.15
CA GLY A 108 10.19 -14.88 -11.94
C GLY A 108 9.82 -16.12 -11.12
N GLU A 109 10.52 -17.24 -11.38
CA GLU A 109 10.27 -18.52 -10.68
C GLU A 109 10.75 -18.53 -9.22
N GLY A 110 11.60 -17.59 -8.82
CA GLY A 110 12.14 -17.47 -7.46
C GLY A 110 11.30 -16.65 -6.49
N ARG A 111 10.07 -16.29 -6.85
CA ARG A 111 9.17 -15.51 -6.00
C ARG A 111 8.75 -16.26 -4.75
N LEU A 112 8.67 -15.55 -3.64
CA LEU A 112 8.15 -16.00 -2.35
C LEU A 112 7.13 -14.98 -1.84
N ALA A 113 5.96 -15.43 -1.46
CA ALA A 113 4.97 -14.61 -0.78
C ALA A 113 5.25 -14.64 0.73
N GLN A 114 5.57 -13.48 1.30
CA GLN A 114 5.87 -13.32 2.71
C GLN A 114 4.67 -12.69 3.42
N GLY A 115 4.05 -13.43 4.33
CA GLY A 115 2.98 -12.96 5.20
C GLY A 115 3.51 -12.55 6.57
N PHE A 116 2.73 -11.73 7.26
CA PHE A 116 3.01 -11.25 8.61
C PHE A 116 1.81 -11.44 9.53
N GLY A 117 1.99 -11.20 10.82
CA GLY A 117 0.87 -11.04 11.73
C GLY A 117 0.08 -9.78 11.36
N PHE A 118 -1.23 -9.86 11.46
CA PHE A 118 -2.13 -8.72 11.32
C PHE A 118 -3.07 -8.67 12.52
N ASN A 119 -3.25 -7.50 13.13
CA ASN A 119 -4.04 -7.35 14.35
C ASN A 119 -5.07 -6.20 14.26
N GLY A 120 -5.56 -5.90 13.05
CA GLY A 120 -6.56 -4.86 12.85
C GLY A 120 -6.06 -3.46 13.20
N TRP A 121 -4.85 -3.11 12.74
CA TRP A 121 -4.18 -1.83 12.98
C TRP A 121 -4.08 -1.47 14.47
N GLY A 122 -3.65 -2.46 15.27
CA GLY A 122 -3.49 -2.29 16.71
C GLY A 122 -4.78 -2.55 17.49
N GLY A 123 -5.62 -3.48 17.05
CA GLY A 123 -6.86 -3.89 17.71
C GLY A 123 -8.04 -2.93 17.50
N LYS A 124 -7.96 -2.04 16.49
CA LYS A 124 -9.05 -1.08 16.19
C LYS A 124 -10.16 -1.73 15.36
N TYR A 125 -9.79 -2.63 14.43
CA TYR A 125 -10.70 -3.28 13.49
C TYR A 125 -10.34 -4.75 13.35
N GLU A 126 -10.94 -5.62 14.17
CA GLU A 126 -10.72 -7.07 14.08
C GLU A 126 -11.83 -7.68 13.22
N LEU A 127 -11.51 -7.95 11.95
CA LEU A 127 -12.44 -8.51 10.98
C LEU A 127 -12.04 -9.95 10.63
N GLU A 128 -13.03 -10.82 10.47
CA GLU A 128 -12.82 -12.22 10.16
C GLU A 128 -12.24 -12.38 8.74
N GLY A 129 -11.19 -13.19 8.62
CA GLY A 129 -10.56 -13.52 7.34
C GLY A 129 -9.34 -12.67 6.99
N ASP A 130 -9.16 -11.49 7.58
CA ASP A 130 -8.02 -10.61 7.31
C ASP A 130 -6.68 -11.21 7.75
N GLN A 131 -6.70 -12.05 8.79
CA GLN A 131 -5.51 -12.74 9.31
C GLN A 131 -4.87 -13.73 8.32
N ASP A 132 -5.67 -14.28 7.38
CA ASP A 132 -5.31 -15.42 6.55
C ASP A 132 -5.45 -15.15 5.05
N ILE A 133 -6.01 -14.00 4.64
CA ILE A 133 -6.20 -13.69 3.22
C ILE A 133 -4.89 -13.74 2.44
N GLY A 134 -3.78 -13.29 3.04
CA GLY A 134 -2.46 -13.32 2.40
C GLY A 134 -2.01 -14.72 2.00
N GLU A 135 -2.23 -15.72 2.86
CA GLU A 135 -1.91 -17.13 2.56
C GLU A 135 -2.81 -17.69 1.44
N ARG A 136 -4.11 -17.36 1.47
CA ARG A 136 -5.07 -17.81 0.44
C ARG A 136 -4.77 -17.19 -0.93
N LEU A 137 -4.42 -15.89 -0.99
CA LEU A 137 -4.00 -15.23 -2.22
C LEU A 137 -2.70 -15.82 -2.78
N ALA A 138 -1.73 -16.11 -1.93
CA ALA A 138 -0.50 -16.78 -2.33
C ALA A 138 -0.79 -18.17 -2.91
N ALA A 139 -1.65 -18.96 -2.26
CA ALA A 139 -2.06 -20.28 -2.74
C ALA A 139 -2.79 -20.20 -4.09
N ALA A 140 -3.74 -19.26 -4.25
CA ALA A 140 -4.45 -19.03 -5.51
C ALA A 140 -3.49 -18.63 -6.65
N ALA A 141 -2.45 -17.85 -6.35
CA ALA A 141 -1.40 -17.48 -7.31
C ALA A 141 -0.30 -18.54 -7.47
N LYS A 142 -0.37 -19.66 -6.74
CA LYS A 142 0.62 -20.75 -6.74
C LYS A 142 2.02 -20.28 -6.32
N LEU A 143 2.09 -19.28 -5.45
CA LEU A 143 3.35 -18.80 -4.88
C LEU A 143 3.69 -19.61 -3.61
N PRO A 144 4.95 -19.98 -3.40
CA PRO A 144 5.40 -20.42 -2.09
C PRO A 144 5.08 -19.36 -1.04
N PHE A 145 4.65 -19.78 0.16
CA PHE A 145 4.27 -18.89 1.23
C PHE A 145 5.07 -19.13 2.50
N SER A 146 5.50 -18.06 3.14
CA SER A 146 6.09 -18.04 4.48
C SER A 146 5.37 -17.01 5.32
N LYS A 147 5.26 -17.21 6.65
CA LYS A 147 4.62 -16.26 7.57
C LYS A 147 5.55 -15.98 8.74
N SER A 148 5.83 -14.73 8.98
CA SER A 148 6.55 -14.25 10.16
C SER A 148 5.59 -14.06 11.35
N ASP A 149 6.13 -14.13 12.57
CA ASP A 149 5.38 -14.16 13.83
C ASP A 149 5.18 -12.79 14.49
N TRP A 150 5.50 -11.69 13.77
CA TRP A 150 5.30 -10.32 14.24
C TRP A 150 4.35 -9.54 13.32
N VAL A 151 3.77 -8.47 13.84
CA VAL A 151 2.80 -7.64 13.12
C VAL A 151 3.53 -6.67 12.22
N LEU A 152 3.23 -6.72 10.92
CA LEU A 152 3.69 -5.76 9.92
C LEU A 152 2.64 -5.59 8.84
N GLU A 153 2.17 -4.38 8.67
CA GLU A 153 1.32 -3.98 7.55
C GLU A 153 2.20 -3.50 6.38
N GLY A 154 1.83 -3.87 5.14
CA GLY A 154 2.59 -3.47 3.95
C GLY A 154 2.62 -1.96 3.72
N GLY A 155 1.55 -1.24 4.09
CA GLY A 155 1.49 0.22 4.03
C GLY A 155 2.38 0.95 5.04
N ALA A 156 2.85 0.25 6.07
CA ALA A 156 3.78 0.80 7.05
C ALA A 156 5.21 0.95 6.53
N ILE A 157 5.53 0.36 5.37
CA ILE A 157 6.87 0.39 4.76
C ILE A 157 6.80 0.76 3.29
N ASP A 158 7.81 1.48 2.80
CA ASP A 158 8.01 1.73 1.36
C ASP A 158 9.50 1.59 1.02
N GLY A 159 9.82 0.82 -0.03
CA GLY A 159 11.19 0.41 -0.34
C GLY A 159 11.66 0.82 -1.72
N ASP A 160 12.95 1.17 -1.83
CA ASP A 160 13.59 1.58 -3.09
C ASP A 160 14.11 0.41 -3.95
N GLY A 161 13.90 -0.83 -3.51
CA GLY A 161 14.41 -2.04 -4.17
C GLY A 161 15.93 -2.26 -4.04
N SER A 162 16.69 -1.28 -3.53
CA SER A 162 18.14 -1.41 -3.32
C SER A 162 18.53 -1.91 -1.93
N GLY A 163 17.55 -2.03 -1.02
CA GLY A 163 17.73 -2.42 0.36
C GLY A 163 17.45 -1.31 1.37
N THR A 164 17.01 -0.13 0.91
CA THR A 164 16.59 0.97 1.77
C THR A 164 15.06 1.03 1.84
N ILE A 165 14.51 1.21 3.05
CA ILE A 165 13.10 1.52 3.27
C ILE A 165 12.93 2.81 4.06
N VAL A 166 11.76 3.42 3.90
CA VAL A 166 11.20 4.43 4.81
C VAL A 166 10.05 3.83 5.60
N THR A 167 9.90 4.26 6.85
CA THR A 167 8.80 3.88 7.75
C THR A 167 8.58 4.97 8.78
N THR A 168 7.54 4.86 9.62
CA THR A 168 7.27 5.81 10.70
C THR A 168 7.51 5.20 12.08
N GLU A 169 8.03 6.01 13.01
CA GLU A 169 8.14 5.64 14.43
C GLU A 169 6.75 5.42 15.05
N GLN A 170 5.80 6.28 14.69
CA GLN A 170 4.43 6.23 15.22
C GLN A 170 3.76 4.88 14.94
N CYS A 171 4.01 4.24 13.79
CA CYS A 171 3.45 2.94 13.46
C CYS A 171 4.30 1.78 14.00
N LEU A 172 5.52 1.58 13.49
CA LEU A 172 6.27 0.35 13.78
C LEU A 172 6.82 0.27 15.20
N LEU A 173 7.00 1.39 15.90
CA LEU A 173 7.39 1.40 17.32
C LEU A 173 6.18 1.56 18.26
N ASN A 174 4.96 1.50 17.73
CA ASN A 174 3.77 1.53 18.56
C ASN A 174 3.59 0.20 19.30
N PRO A 175 3.43 0.22 20.63
CA PRO A 175 3.24 -1.01 21.40
C PRO A 175 1.95 -1.76 21.06
N ASN A 176 1.00 -1.12 20.35
CA ASN A 176 -0.19 -1.79 19.86
C ASN A 176 0.06 -2.71 18.65
N ARG A 177 1.25 -2.66 18.04
CA ARG A 177 1.70 -3.61 17.01
C ARG A 177 2.58 -4.68 17.61
N ASN A 178 3.71 -4.27 18.18
CA ASN A 178 4.72 -5.16 18.74
C ASN A 178 5.35 -4.53 19.99
N THR A 179 5.96 -5.36 20.84
CA THR A 179 6.78 -4.90 21.97
C THR A 179 8.27 -4.92 21.60
N LEU A 180 8.60 -4.66 20.33
CA LEU A 180 9.96 -4.68 19.81
C LEU A 180 10.64 -3.31 19.95
N THR A 181 11.96 -3.31 20.23
CA THR A 181 12.78 -2.11 20.11
C THR A 181 13.05 -1.78 18.65
N ARG A 182 13.55 -0.56 18.38
CA ARG A 182 13.97 -0.14 17.03
C ARG A 182 14.93 -1.14 16.39
N GLU A 183 15.97 -1.52 17.12
CA GLU A 183 17.01 -2.45 16.65
C GLU A 183 16.40 -3.85 16.35
N GLN A 184 15.43 -4.26 17.13
CA GLN A 184 14.72 -5.52 16.88
C GLN A 184 13.83 -5.44 15.63
N VAL A 185 13.12 -4.34 15.41
CA VAL A 185 12.36 -4.10 14.18
C VAL A 185 13.28 -4.10 12.96
N GLU A 186 14.41 -3.37 13.01
CA GLU A 186 15.40 -3.35 11.93
C GLU A 186 15.96 -4.75 11.63
N ALA A 187 16.26 -5.54 12.67
CA ALA A 187 16.72 -6.92 12.49
C ALA A 187 15.67 -7.81 11.83
N ARG A 188 14.39 -7.67 12.19
CA ARG A 188 13.28 -8.39 11.55
C ARG A 188 13.08 -7.98 10.09
N LEU A 189 13.15 -6.69 9.79
CA LEU A 189 13.05 -6.19 8.42
C LEU A 189 14.20 -6.69 7.52
N LEU A 190 15.41 -6.84 8.09
CA LEU A 190 16.53 -7.44 7.40
C LEU A 190 16.32 -8.95 7.18
N GLU A 191 15.89 -9.67 8.21
CA GLU A 191 15.72 -11.13 8.17
C GLU A 191 14.61 -11.54 7.20
N ASP A 192 13.44 -10.90 7.31
CA ASP A 192 12.24 -11.31 6.58
C ASP A 192 12.13 -10.69 5.17
N LEU A 193 12.66 -9.47 4.97
CA LEU A 193 12.48 -8.69 3.75
C LEU A 193 13.81 -8.23 3.10
N GLY A 194 14.95 -8.54 3.69
CA GLY A 194 16.26 -8.20 3.15
C GLY A 194 16.59 -6.70 3.12
N PHE A 195 15.90 -5.88 3.93
CA PHE A 195 16.20 -4.46 4.03
C PHE A 195 17.39 -4.19 4.96
N GLU A 196 18.43 -3.58 4.42
CA GLU A 196 19.69 -3.31 5.10
C GLU A 196 19.72 -1.93 5.78
N ARG A 197 18.84 -1.03 5.32
CA ARG A 197 18.79 0.36 5.80
C ARG A 197 17.34 0.78 6.03
N VAL A 198 17.05 1.21 7.25
CA VAL A 198 15.75 1.76 7.63
C VAL A 198 15.89 3.26 7.90
N VAL A 199 15.07 4.06 7.22
CA VAL A 199 14.96 5.50 7.46
C VAL A 199 13.66 5.77 8.21
N TRP A 200 13.78 6.22 9.45
CA TRP A 200 12.68 6.44 10.36
C TRP A 200 12.15 7.87 10.24
N LEU A 201 10.92 8.01 9.79
CA LEU A 201 10.13 9.23 9.91
C LEU A 201 9.44 9.27 11.28
N GLY A 202 8.96 10.45 11.71
CA GLY A 202 8.33 10.61 13.01
C GLY A 202 6.87 10.13 13.02
N ALA A 203 5.96 11.09 13.04
CA ALA A 203 4.53 10.85 12.96
C ALA A 203 4.03 10.75 11.51
N GLY A 204 2.89 10.09 11.31
CA GLY A 204 2.11 10.13 10.08
C GLY A 204 1.06 11.25 10.08
N LEU A 205 0.07 11.14 9.19
CA LEU A 205 -0.97 12.15 9.02
C LEU A 205 -1.90 12.23 10.23
N LEU A 206 -2.46 13.41 10.44
CA LEU A 206 -3.49 13.63 11.46
C LEU A 206 -4.71 12.74 11.19
N ASN A 207 -5.21 12.10 12.24
CA ASN A 207 -6.36 11.19 12.21
C ASN A 207 -6.19 9.95 11.31
N ASP A 208 -4.96 9.59 10.98
CA ASP A 208 -4.69 8.33 10.26
C ASP A 208 -4.99 7.12 11.16
N HIS A 209 -5.95 6.33 10.76
CA HIS A 209 -6.40 5.14 11.50
C HIS A 209 -5.33 4.07 11.63
N THR A 210 -4.32 4.08 10.75
CA THR A 210 -3.21 3.13 10.73
C THR A 210 -2.10 3.46 11.73
N ASP A 211 -2.23 4.54 12.51
CA ASP A 211 -1.17 5.12 13.35
C ASP A 211 0.01 5.65 12.49
N GLY A 212 -0.30 6.17 11.32
CA GLY A 212 0.67 6.88 10.49
C GLY A 212 1.46 5.98 9.54
N HIS A 213 0.79 5.21 8.71
CA HIS A 213 1.42 4.50 7.61
C HIS A 213 2.23 5.43 6.72
N VAL A 214 3.41 4.95 6.32
CA VAL A 214 4.33 5.77 5.51
C VAL A 214 3.82 5.98 4.08
N ASP A 215 3.00 5.09 3.56
CA ASP A 215 2.45 5.18 2.19
C ASP A 215 1.50 6.37 1.99
N ASN A 216 1.02 6.99 3.08
CA ASN A 216 0.30 8.26 3.08
C ASN A 216 1.23 9.48 3.22
N LEU A 217 2.51 9.29 3.57
CA LEU A 217 3.46 10.37 3.89
C LEU A 217 4.64 10.45 2.92
N ALA A 218 5.22 9.32 2.54
CA ALA A 218 6.45 9.28 1.75
C ALA A 218 6.52 8.03 0.89
N ARG A 219 6.84 8.19 -0.40
CA ARG A 219 6.94 7.09 -1.35
C ARG A 219 8.23 7.19 -2.17
N PHE A 220 8.96 6.10 -2.31
CA PHE A 220 10.06 6.05 -3.26
C PHE A 220 9.53 6.15 -4.70
N VAL A 221 10.20 6.96 -5.51
CA VAL A 221 9.88 7.15 -6.95
C VAL A 221 11.06 6.78 -7.85
N ALA A 222 12.22 6.57 -7.27
CA ALA A 222 13.44 6.03 -7.88
C ALA A 222 14.40 5.58 -6.76
N PRO A 223 15.46 4.82 -7.06
CA PRO A 223 16.45 4.46 -6.06
C PRO A 223 17.01 5.70 -5.35
N GLY A 224 16.89 5.74 -4.01
CA GLY A 224 17.34 6.86 -3.20
C GLY A 224 16.57 8.17 -3.34
N ARG A 225 15.45 8.20 -4.08
CA ARG A 225 14.62 9.40 -4.30
C ARG A 225 13.20 9.20 -3.78
N VAL A 226 12.76 10.08 -2.87
CA VAL A 226 11.49 9.99 -2.14
C VAL A 226 10.59 11.18 -2.47
N ALA A 227 9.35 10.91 -2.79
CA ALA A 227 8.30 11.90 -2.89
C ALA A 227 7.64 12.12 -1.53
N ILE A 228 7.35 13.38 -1.19
CA ILE A 228 6.61 13.78 0.02
C ILE A 228 5.65 14.92 -0.30
N PRO A 229 4.60 15.16 0.51
CA PRO A 229 3.73 16.31 0.30
C PRO A 229 4.42 17.64 0.63
N ALA A 230 4.13 18.66 -0.18
CA ALA A 230 4.41 20.06 0.13
C ALA A 230 3.14 20.68 0.74
N PRO A 231 3.22 21.29 1.95
CA PRO A 231 2.03 21.79 2.61
C PRO A 231 1.43 23.01 1.91
N THR A 232 0.10 23.14 1.98
CA THR A 232 -0.62 24.36 1.70
C THR A 232 -0.47 25.36 2.87
N SER A 233 -1.02 26.57 2.73
CA SER A 233 -0.84 27.64 3.74
C SER A 233 -1.41 27.28 5.12
N ASP A 234 -2.50 26.50 5.20
CA ASP A 234 -3.22 26.11 6.42
C ASP A 234 -3.34 24.59 6.56
N ASP A 235 -2.38 23.86 6.00
CA ASP A 235 -2.36 22.42 6.01
C ASP A 235 -2.22 21.85 7.44
N PRO A 236 -3.14 21.01 7.91
CA PRO A 236 -3.08 20.44 9.24
C PRO A 236 -1.85 19.55 9.47
N ASN A 237 -1.28 19.00 8.38
CA ASN A 237 -0.13 18.10 8.40
C ASN A 237 1.21 18.82 8.12
N ALA A 238 1.22 20.15 8.01
CA ALA A 238 2.43 20.91 7.66
C ALA A 238 3.64 20.65 8.57
N ALA A 239 3.42 20.37 9.85
CA ALA A 239 4.50 20.03 10.79
C ALA A 239 5.08 18.64 10.49
N VAL A 240 4.22 17.67 10.22
CA VAL A 240 4.59 16.29 9.85
C VAL A 240 5.43 16.28 8.57
N TYR A 241 5.01 17.01 7.54
CA TYR A 241 5.74 17.08 6.28
C TYR A 241 7.14 17.72 6.43
N ARG A 242 7.26 18.76 7.30
CA ARG A 242 8.57 19.38 7.59
C ARG A 242 9.50 18.44 8.34
N ASP A 243 9.00 17.71 9.35
CA ASP A 243 9.79 16.70 10.08
C ASP A 243 10.25 15.58 9.14
N ALA A 244 9.34 15.04 8.33
CA ALA A 244 9.69 14.02 7.33
C ALA A 244 10.77 14.51 6.35
N ALA A 245 10.62 15.72 5.81
CA ALA A 245 11.62 16.31 4.92
C ALA A 245 12.98 16.51 5.59
N GLN A 246 13.02 16.89 6.86
CA GLN A 246 14.27 17.03 7.61
C GLN A 246 14.95 15.67 7.77
N ARG A 247 14.24 14.65 8.24
CA ARG A 247 14.79 13.30 8.47
C ARG A 247 15.29 12.65 7.17
N LEU A 248 14.57 12.83 6.06
CA LEU A 248 15.00 12.33 4.75
C LEU A 248 16.30 13.01 4.27
N ARG A 249 16.44 14.34 4.47
CA ARG A 249 17.71 15.05 4.17
C ARG A 249 18.88 14.57 5.04
N GLU A 250 18.65 14.37 6.33
CA GLU A 250 19.64 13.81 7.26
C GLU A 250 20.06 12.40 6.83
N ALA A 251 19.11 11.62 6.31
CA ALA A 251 19.35 10.31 5.69
C ALA A 251 20.01 10.40 4.30
N ARG A 252 20.24 11.60 3.74
CA ARG A 252 20.84 11.84 2.41
C ARG A 252 20.04 11.22 1.26
N LEU A 253 18.72 11.22 1.39
CA LEU A 253 17.82 10.86 0.29
C LEU A 253 17.49 12.11 -0.52
N ASP A 254 17.33 11.94 -1.83
CA ASP A 254 16.82 12.98 -2.73
C ASP A 254 15.32 13.13 -2.54
N ILE A 255 14.83 14.37 -2.39
CA ILE A 255 13.44 14.67 -2.10
C ILE A 255 12.79 15.38 -3.28
N VAL A 256 11.65 14.86 -3.70
CA VAL A 256 10.73 15.55 -4.59
C VAL A 256 9.43 15.85 -3.85
N THR A 257 8.80 16.96 -4.13
CA THR A 257 7.56 17.35 -3.46
C THR A 257 6.38 17.36 -4.42
N LEU A 258 5.24 16.81 -3.97
CA LEU A 258 3.94 16.99 -4.57
C LEU A 258 3.14 18.01 -3.74
N PRO A 259 2.23 18.80 -4.36
CA PRO A 259 1.31 19.59 -3.54
C PRO A 259 0.50 18.66 -2.63
N SER A 260 0.17 19.11 -1.42
CA SER A 260 -0.75 18.38 -0.52
C SER A 260 -2.20 18.65 -0.92
N PRO A 261 -3.16 17.75 -0.64
CA PRO A 261 -4.59 18.07 -0.76
C PRO A 261 -5.02 19.22 0.16
N GLY A 262 -4.24 19.51 1.21
CA GLY A 262 -4.59 20.47 2.25
C GLY A 262 -5.60 19.90 3.23
N ARG A 263 -6.49 20.76 3.72
CA ARG A 263 -7.54 20.36 4.66
C ARG A 263 -8.71 19.73 3.91
N VAL A 264 -8.86 18.43 4.02
CA VAL A 264 -10.04 17.68 3.55
C VAL A 264 -10.86 17.29 4.78
N LEU A 265 -12.18 17.50 4.73
CA LEU A 265 -13.07 17.22 5.87
C LEU A 265 -13.99 16.05 5.54
N GLY A 266 -14.18 15.18 6.52
CA GLY A 266 -15.23 14.17 6.52
C GLY A 266 -16.63 14.77 6.75
N GLU A 267 -17.65 13.94 6.69
CA GLU A 267 -19.04 14.34 6.91
C GLU A 267 -19.31 14.89 8.34
N ASP A 268 -18.54 14.41 9.32
CA ASP A 268 -18.56 14.87 10.72
C ASP A 268 -17.85 16.21 10.95
N GLY A 269 -17.14 16.72 9.91
CA GLY A 269 -16.36 17.95 9.96
C GLY A 269 -14.93 17.77 10.49
N ASP A 270 -14.52 16.56 10.80
CA ASP A 270 -13.15 16.25 11.17
C ASP A 270 -12.23 16.17 9.95
N VAL A 271 -10.93 16.45 10.16
CA VAL A 271 -9.92 16.31 9.12
C VAL A 271 -9.70 14.83 8.84
N ILE A 272 -9.85 14.42 7.59
CA ILE A 272 -9.55 13.05 7.14
C ILE A 272 -8.16 12.97 6.50
N PRO A 273 -7.47 11.80 6.57
CA PRO A 273 -6.08 11.65 6.14
C PRO A 273 -5.93 11.50 4.61
N ALA A 274 -6.54 12.43 3.86
CA ALA A 274 -6.41 12.46 2.41
C ALA A 274 -4.96 12.70 1.99
N SER A 275 -4.43 11.88 1.08
CA SER A 275 -3.06 12.01 0.59
C SER A 275 -2.91 11.56 -0.86
N TYR A 276 -2.30 12.40 -1.68
CA TYR A 276 -1.87 11.99 -3.02
C TYR A 276 -0.72 10.98 -2.99
N MET A 277 -0.03 10.80 -1.85
CA MET A 277 1.04 9.79 -1.72
C MET A 277 0.50 8.35 -1.83
N ASN A 278 -0.79 8.16 -1.62
CA ASN A 278 -1.44 6.86 -1.80
C ASN A 278 -1.69 6.49 -3.28
N PHE A 279 -0.83 7.00 -4.18
CA PHE A 279 -0.83 6.62 -5.60
C PHE A 279 -0.32 5.19 -5.79
N TYR A 280 -0.80 4.51 -6.84
CA TYR A 280 -0.33 3.19 -7.25
C TYR A 280 0.53 3.29 -8.53
N ILE A 281 1.70 2.64 -8.53
CA ILE A 281 2.61 2.63 -9.67
C ILE A 281 2.44 1.33 -10.45
N GLY A 282 1.60 1.35 -11.49
CA GLY A 282 1.40 0.21 -12.39
C GLY A 282 2.36 0.20 -13.57
N ASN A 283 2.29 -0.84 -14.41
CA ASN A 283 3.17 -1.00 -15.58
C ASN A 283 2.97 0.10 -16.62
N ALA A 284 1.73 0.46 -16.93
CA ALA A 284 1.40 1.45 -17.97
C ALA A 284 0.95 2.80 -17.41
N ALA A 285 0.40 2.80 -16.21
CA ALA A 285 -0.16 3.98 -15.58
C ALA A 285 0.31 4.14 -14.14
N VAL A 286 0.33 5.40 -13.66
CA VAL A 286 0.39 5.71 -12.22
C VAL A 286 -0.94 6.34 -11.85
N VAL A 287 -1.67 5.69 -10.94
CA VAL A 287 -3.02 6.15 -10.58
C VAL A 287 -2.96 6.97 -9.30
N VAL A 288 -3.38 8.23 -9.38
CA VAL A 288 -3.30 9.21 -8.30
C VAL A 288 -4.69 9.47 -7.74
N PRO A 289 -4.92 9.29 -6.43
CA PRO A 289 -6.21 9.59 -5.84
C PRO A 289 -6.49 11.08 -5.86
N GLN A 290 -7.74 11.46 -6.13
CA GLN A 290 -8.24 12.84 -6.14
C GLN A 290 -9.42 13.00 -5.19
N TYR A 291 -9.54 14.16 -4.59
CA TYR A 291 -10.48 14.46 -3.52
C TYR A 291 -11.37 15.68 -3.82
N GLY A 292 -11.40 16.16 -5.07
CA GLY A 292 -12.18 17.33 -5.49
C GLY A 292 -11.65 18.67 -4.97
N VAL A 293 -10.35 18.73 -4.68
CA VAL A 293 -9.68 19.92 -4.14
C VAL A 293 -8.80 20.59 -5.19
N PRO A 294 -8.44 21.87 -5.02
CA PRO A 294 -7.74 22.64 -6.06
C PRO A 294 -6.40 22.05 -6.54
N ASN A 295 -5.73 21.27 -5.70
CA ASN A 295 -4.40 20.72 -6.02
C ASN A 295 -4.43 19.38 -6.77
N ASP A 296 -5.60 18.80 -7.00
CA ASP A 296 -5.74 17.48 -7.65
C ASP A 296 -4.99 17.38 -8.98
N GLY A 297 -5.19 18.35 -9.88
CA GLY A 297 -4.53 18.36 -11.18
C GLY A 297 -3.01 18.55 -11.08
N ALA A 298 -2.57 19.46 -10.22
CA ALA A 298 -1.14 19.72 -10.03
C ALA A 298 -0.38 18.52 -9.44
N ALA A 299 -1.04 17.72 -8.61
CA ALA A 299 -0.45 16.49 -8.07
C ALA A 299 -0.26 15.44 -9.19
N VAL A 300 -1.25 15.29 -10.08
CA VAL A 300 -1.15 14.39 -11.24
C VAL A 300 -0.01 14.82 -12.17
N ASP A 301 0.11 16.12 -12.48
CA ASP A 301 1.16 16.65 -13.35
C ASP A 301 2.57 16.35 -12.79
N VAL A 302 2.76 16.50 -11.47
CA VAL A 302 4.05 16.16 -10.83
C VAL A 302 4.33 14.67 -10.93
N VAL A 303 3.33 13.80 -10.66
CA VAL A 303 3.49 12.35 -10.75
C VAL A 303 3.82 11.92 -12.17
N GLU A 304 3.18 12.51 -13.19
CA GLU A 304 3.50 12.21 -14.60
C GLU A 304 4.96 12.53 -14.95
N ALA A 305 5.47 13.65 -14.44
CA ALA A 305 6.87 14.01 -14.65
C ALA A 305 7.87 13.06 -13.93
N LEU A 306 7.44 12.38 -12.87
CA LEU A 306 8.29 11.43 -12.13
C LEU A 306 8.43 10.07 -12.82
N PHE A 307 7.45 9.67 -13.61
CA PHE A 307 7.41 8.34 -14.22
C PHE A 307 7.35 8.40 -15.77
N PRO A 308 8.43 8.85 -16.43
CA PRO A 308 8.45 8.91 -17.88
C PRO A 308 8.19 7.54 -18.50
N GLY A 309 7.23 7.49 -19.43
CA GLY A 309 6.80 6.24 -20.06
C GLY A 309 5.57 5.59 -19.42
N ARG A 310 5.05 6.16 -18.35
CA ARG A 310 3.74 5.85 -17.76
C ARG A 310 2.80 7.05 -17.90
N VAL A 311 1.51 6.81 -17.95
CA VAL A 311 0.50 7.87 -17.94
C VAL A 311 0.04 8.09 -16.51
N ALA A 312 0.09 9.32 -16.00
CA ALA A 312 -0.52 9.62 -14.72
C ALA A 312 -2.03 9.83 -14.89
N ILE A 313 -2.83 9.10 -14.13
CA ILE A 313 -4.29 9.15 -14.18
C ILE A 313 -4.81 9.56 -12.81
N GLY A 314 -5.44 10.73 -12.73
CA GLY A 314 -6.16 11.17 -11.54
C GLY A 314 -7.55 10.55 -11.50
N LEU A 315 -7.91 9.87 -10.43
CA LEU A 315 -9.25 9.32 -10.20
C LEU A 315 -9.80 9.73 -8.84
N ARG A 316 -11.10 9.96 -8.78
CA ARG A 316 -11.79 10.21 -7.51
C ARG A 316 -11.67 8.98 -6.61
N ALA A 317 -11.41 9.24 -5.33
CA ALA A 317 -11.25 8.23 -4.29
C ALA A 317 -11.94 8.66 -2.98
N ASP A 318 -12.99 9.45 -3.08
CA ASP A 318 -13.71 10.00 -1.94
C ASP A 318 -14.40 8.92 -1.13
N HIS A 319 -15.06 7.99 -1.83
CA HIS A 319 -15.81 6.92 -1.19
C HIS A 319 -14.88 5.81 -0.67
N ILE A 320 -13.74 5.56 -1.32
CA ILE A 320 -12.71 4.67 -0.76
C ILE A 320 -12.12 5.30 0.51
N LEU A 321 -11.91 6.62 0.53
CA LEU A 321 -11.32 7.33 1.66
C LEU A 321 -12.22 7.28 2.91
N THR A 322 -13.54 7.11 2.79
CA THR A 322 -14.43 6.93 3.96
C THR A 322 -14.04 5.70 4.78
N GLY A 323 -13.47 4.67 4.14
CA GLY A 323 -12.89 3.50 4.81
C GLY A 323 -11.50 3.72 5.41
N GLY A 324 -10.85 4.87 5.15
CA GLY A 324 -9.60 5.26 5.79
C GLY A 324 -8.33 5.17 4.93
N GLY A 325 -8.43 4.82 3.64
CA GLY A 325 -7.28 4.69 2.74
C GLY A 325 -7.58 5.05 1.29
N SER A 326 -6.72 4.65 0.35
CA SER A 326 -6.94 4.89 -1.07
C SER A 326 -6.30 3.79 -1.94
N PHE A 327 -5.94 4.08 -3.19
CA PHE A 327 -5.56 3.10 -4.22
C PHE A 327 -4.38 2.21 -3.85
N HIS A 328 -3.35 2.75 -3.19
CA HIS A 328 -2.23 1.94 -2.72
C HIS A 328 -2.66 0.98 -1.61
N CYS A 329 -3.42 1.47 -0.63
CA CYS A 329 -3.88 0.68 0.51
C CYS A 329 -4.74 -0.53 0.10
N ILE A 330 -5.55 -0.41 -0.97
CA ILE A 330 -6.43 -1.50 -1.44
C ILE A 330 -5.73 -2.47 -2.40
N SER A 331 -4.47 -2.25 -2.73
CA SER A 331 -3.75 -2.98 -3.78
C SER A 331 -2.47 -3.64 -3.28
N GLN A 332 -2.13 -4.79 -3.86
CA GLN A 332 -0.86 -5.48 -3.61
C GLN A 332 -0.33 -6.06 -4.91
N GLN A 333 0.85 -5.60 -5.36
CA GLN A 333 1.47 -6.04 -6.60
C GLN A 333 2.11 -7.42 -6.50
N VAL A 334 2.10 -8.13 -7.60
CA VAL A 334 2.84 -9.37 -7.83
C VAL A 334 3.91 -9.06 -8.87
N PRO A 335 5.19 -8.98 -8.51
CA PRO A 335 6.29 -8.75 -9.44
C PRO A 335 6.35 -9.80 -10.56
N ALA A 336 6.82 -9.40 -11.75
CA ALA A 336 6.97 -10.28 -12.92
C ALA A 336 8.17 -11.24 -12.82
#